data_c52a327bc3daf5b962926262501a86e9
#
_entry.id   c52a327bc3daf5b962926262501a86e9
#
_cell.length_a   1.000
_cell.length_b   1.000
_cell.length_c   1.000
_cell.angle_alpha   90.00
_cell.angle_beta   90.00
_cell.angle_gamma   90.00
#
_symmetry.space_group_name_H-M   'P 1'
#
loop_
_entity.id
_entity.type
_entity.pdbx_description
1 polymer ?
#
loop_
_entity_poly.entity_id
_entity_poly.type
_entity_poly.pdbx_seq_one_letter_code
_entity_poly.pdbx_strand_id
1 'polypeptide(L)'
;MSDIKLFQLKGNSVTELAGHAVKLEKDLQFHVESNMEVLLGVRFLATEYGTGKTHKGRVDSLGLDENGCPVIVEYKRHSNENVINQGLFYLDWLLDHQAEFKLLVMEQIGREVAESIEWGGTRLICIASDFNKYDEHAVQQINRNIELMRYR
;
A
#
# COMPACT_ATOMS: atom_id res chain seq x y z
N MET A 1 8.08 2.45 -15.43
CA MET A 1 8.76 2.05 -14.17
C MET A 1 10.18 1.63 -14.45
N SER A 2 11.12 2.08 -13.66
CA SER A 2 12.53 1.67 -13.79
C SER A 2 12.78 0.40 -12.97
N ASP A 3 13.61 -0.49 -13.50
CA ASP A 3 14.07 -1.65 -12.75
C ASP A 3 15.11 -1.21 -11.70
N ILE A 4 14.90 -1.63 -10.47
CA ILE A 4 15.80 -1.35 -9.35
C ILE A 4 16.76 -2.51 -9.22
N LYS A 5 18.06 -2.23 -9.19
CA LYS A 5 19.09 -3.20 -8.87
C LYS A 5 19.64 -2.93 -7.48
N LEU A 6 19.80 -4.00 -6.71
CA LEU A 6 20.37 -3.93 -5.37
C LEU A 6 21.77 -4.53 -5.37
N PHE A 7 22.68 -3.85 -4.68
CA PHE A 7 24.08 -4.29 -4.54
C PHE A 7 24.47 -4.37 -3.07
N GLN A 8 25.15 -5.43 -2.71
CA GLN A 8 25.76 -5.55 -1.41
C GLN A 8 27.22 -5.08 -1.48
N LEU A 9 27.59 -4.17 -0.61
CA LEU A 9 28.96 -3.66 -0.49
C LEU A 9 29.63 -4.31 0.72
N LYS A 10 30.74 -5.00 0.49
CA LYS A 10 31.60 -5.55 1.55
C LYS A 10 33.04 -5.19 1.25
N GLY A 11 33.61 -4.24 2.04
CA GLY A 11 34.95 -3.70 1.77
C GLY A 11 35.02 -3.11 0.37
N ASN A 12 35.93 -3.63 -0.46
CA ASN A 12 36.11 -3.19 -1.84
C ASN A 12 35.34 -4.03 -2.87
N SER A 13 34.55 -4.99 -2.42
CA SER A 13 33.75 -5.84 -3.32
C SER A 13 32.30 -5.37 -3.40
N VAL A 14 31.74 -5.47 -4.61
CA VAL A 14 30.36 -5.15 -4.92
C VAL A 14 29.72 -6.37 -5.55
N THR A 15 28.65 -6.86 -4.98
CA THR A 15 27.91 -8.02 -5.49
C THR A 15 26.47 -7.62 -5.77
N GLU A 16 25.98 -7.87 -6.99
CA GLU A 16 24.57 -7.68 -7.32
C GLU A 16 23.73 -8.75 -6.62
N LEU A 17 22.70 -8.30 -5.90
CA LEU A 17 21.76 -9.19 -5.27
C LEU A 17 20.69 -9.60 -6.30
N ALA A 18 20.70 -10.88 -6.68
CA ALA A 18 19.70 -11.43 -7.60
C ALA A 18 18.33 -11.39 -6.95
N GLY A 19 17.33 -10.82 -7.66
CA GLY A 19 15.94 -10.89 -7.25
C GLY A 19 15.38 -12.29 -7.45
N HIS A 20 14.64 -12.80 -6.46
CA HIS A 20 13.86 -14.01 -6.58
C HIS A 20 12.38 -13.68 -6.55
N ALA A 21 11.58 -14.32 -7.41
CA ALA A 21 10.13 -14.16 -7.39
C ALA A 21 9.58 -14.64 -6.05
N VAL A 22 8.81 -13.80 -5.38
CA VAL A 22 8.08 -14.19 -4.16
C VAL A 22 6.94 -15.12 -4.58
N LYS A 23 6.96 -16.35 -4.11
CA LYS A 23 6.05 -17.41 -4.57
C LYS A 23 4.62 -17.27 -4.04
N LEU A 24 4.43 -16.61 -2.90
CA LEU A 24 3.14 -16.52 -2.22
C LEU A 24 2.86 -15.08 -1.81
N GLU A 25 1.74 -14.57 -2.26
CA GLU A 25 1.30 -13.19 -2.03
C GLU A 25 1.03 -12.90 -0.56
N LYS A 26 0.66 -13.91 0.24
CA LYS A 26 0.55 -13.76 1.69
C LYS A 26 1.90 -13.49 2.35
N ASP A 27 2.95 -14.13 1.86
CA ASP A 27 4.30 -13.89 2.33
C ASP A 27 4.76 -12.48 1.95
N LEU A 28 4.41 -12.02 0.75
CA LEU A 28 4.68 -10.66 0.32
C LEU A 28 3.98 -9.65 1.21
N GLN A 29 2.69 -9.82 1.47
CA GLN A 29 1.93 -8.95 2.37
C GLN A 29 2.53 -8.90 3.76
N PHE A 30 2.88 -10.05 4.32
CA PHE A 30 3.54 -10.15 5.62
C PHE A 30 4.87 -9.38 5.65
N HIS A 31 5.71 -9.56 4.63
CA HIS A 31 7.00 -8.88 4.55
C HIS A 31 6.85 -7.37 4.37
N VAL A 32 5.90 -6.93 3.56
CA VAL A 32 5.61 -5.50 3.40
C VAL A 32 5.10 -4.90 4.70
N GLU A 33 4.14 -5.53 5.35
CA GLU A 33 3.58 -5.04 6.62
C GLU A 33 4.62 -4.99 7.74
N SER A 34 5.49 -5.99 7.82
CA SER A 34 6.56 -6.04 8.82
C SER A 34 7.65 -4.99 8.62
N ASN A 35 7.77 -4.45 7.40
CA ASN A 35 8.81 -3.49 7.03
C ASN A 35 8.23 -2.27 6.31
N MET A 36 6.98 -1.93 6.58
CA MET A 36 6.24 -0.93 5.82
C MET A 36 6.86 0.46 5.89
N GLU A 37 7.42 0.84 7.03
CA GLU A 37 8.11 2.11 7.19
C GLU A 37 9.35 2.21 6.30
N VAL A 38 10.18 1.17 6.31
CA VAL A 38 11.42 1.14 5.52
C VAL A 38 11.12 1.06 4.02
N LEU A 39 10.13 0.24 3.64
CA LEU A 39 9.81 0.01 2.22
C LEU A 39 8.97 1.13 1.60
N LEU A 40 8.03 1.68 2.35
CA LEU A 40 7.01 2.57 1.81
C LEU A 40 6.94 3.95 2.50
N GLY A 41 7.66 4.14 3.59
CA GLY A 41 7.53 5.34 4.41
C GLY A 41 6.17 5.43 5.11
N VAL A 42 5.54 4.29 5.40
CA VAL A 42 4.19 4.19 5.93
C VAL A 42 4.21 3.42 7.25
N ARG A 43 3.61 3.99 8.28
CA ARG A 43 3.39 3.28 9.56
C ARG A 43 2.20 2.34 9.42
N PHE A 44 2.42 1.08 9.73
CA PHE A 44 1.38 0.04 9.68
C PHE A 44 0.30 0.29 10.74
N LEU A 45 -0.97 0.15 10.36
CA LEU A 45 -2.11 0.28 11.27
C LEU A 45 -2.92 -1.01 11.40
N ALA A 46 -3.27 -1.63 10.29
CA ALA A 46 -4.12 -2.82 10.30
C ALA A 46 -3.94 -3.67 9.05
N THR A 47 -4.07 -4.98 9.22
CA THR A 47 -4.10 -5.96 8.14
C THR A 47 -5.53 -6.46 7.93
N GLU A 48 -5.90 -6.69 6.66
CA GLU A 48 -7.21 -7.24 6.27
C GLU A 48 -8.38 -6.59 7.00
N TYR A 49 -8.42 -5.26 6.97
CA TYR A 49 -9.38 -4.46 7.70
C TYR A 49 -10.76 -4.50 7.05
N GLY A 50 -11.76 -4.98 7.80
CA GLY A 50 -13.13 -5.11 7.31
C GLY A 50 -13.83 -3.78 7.07
N THR A 51 -14.49 -3.66 5.93
CA THR A 51 -15.21 -2.45 5.52
C THR A 51 -16.69 -2.44 5.91
N GLY A 52 -17.08 -3.35 6.80
CA GLY A 52 -18.43 -3.41 7.33
C GLY A 52 -19.43 -4.15 6.44
N LYS A 53 -20.70 -4.13 6.84
CA LYS A 53 -21.76 -4.93 6.22
C LYS A 53 -22.16 -4.44 4.82
N THR A 54 -22.09 -3.14 4.58
CA THR A 54 -22.53 -2.54 3.31
C THR A 54 -21.51 -2.79 2.20
N HIS A 55 -20.24 -2.50 2.44
CA HIS A 55 -19.16 -2.69 1.45
C HIS A 55 -18.70 -4.14 1.36
N LYS A 56 -18.82 -4.90 2.43
CA LYS A 56 -18.55 -6.35 2.51
C LYS A 56 -17.16 -6.75 1.98
N GLY A 57 -16.17 -5.93 2.19
CA GLY A 57 -14.82 -6.18 1.75
C GLY A 57 -13.80 -6.09 2.87
N ARG A 58 -12.55 -6.24 2.52
CA ARG A 58 -11.41 -6.06 3.42
C ARG A 58 -10.30 -5.34 2.69
N VAL A 59 -9.81 -4.26 3.29
CA VAL A 59 -8.60 -3.59 2.84
C VAL A 59 -7.40 -4.46 3.22
N ASP A 60 -6.52 -4.76 2.28
CA ASP A 60 -5.39 -5.65 2.55
C ASP A 60 -4.47 -5.07 3.63
N SER A 61 -3.98 -3.86 3.45
CA SER A 61 -3.16 -3.18 4.46
C SER A 61 -3.54 -1.71 4.59
N LEU A 62 -3.67 -1.24 5.82
CA LEU A 62 -3.89 0.17 6.14
C LEU A 62 -2.69 0.74 6.87
N GLY A 63 -2.35 1.98 6.56
CA GLY A 63 -1.27 2.70 7.21
C GLY A 63 -1.45 4.20 7.18
N LEU A 64 -0.48 4.88 7.79
CA LEU A 64 -0.38 6.33 7.85
C LEU A 64 1.04 6.72 7.46
N ASP A 65 1.20 7.60 6.47
CA ASP A 65 2.53 8.00 6.03
C ASP A 65 3.18 9.04 6.97
N GLU A 66 4.40 9.40 6.65
CA GLU A 66 5.18 10.38 7.43
C GLU A 66 4.57 11.79 7.46
N ASN A 67 3.73 12.10 6.49
CA ASN A 67 3.01 13.39 6.40
C ASN A 67 1.64 13.35 7.08
N GLY A 68 1.28 12.24 7.70
CA GLY A 68 -0.03 12.05 8.33
C GLY A 68 -1.15 11.73 7.35
N CYS A 69 -0.82 11.29 6.14
CA CYS A 69 -1.81 10.92 5.13
C CYS A 69 -2.18 9.44 5.25
N PRO A 70 -3.48 9.11 5.20
CA PRO A 70 -3.91 7.70 5.15
C PRO A 70 -3.41 7.00 3.89
N VAL A 71 -3.03 5.73 4.03
CA VAL A 71 -2.54 4.91 2.93
C VAL A 71 -3.26 3.57 2.93
N ILE A 72 -3.82 3.23 1.78
CA ILE A 72 -4.33 1.88 1.48
C ILE A 72 -3.29 1.17 0.62
N VAL A 73 -2.95 -0.06 0.97
CA VAL A 73 -2.11 -0.92 0.14
C VAL A 73 -2.92 -2.15 -0.27
N GLU A 74 -3.01 -2.37 -1.57
CA GLU A 74 -3.69 -3.52 -2.15
C GLU A 74 -2.70 -4.36 -2.97
N TYR A 75 -2.77 -5.67 -2.82
CA TYR A 75 -1.88 -6.61 -3.50
C TYR A 75 -2.63 -7.35 -4.60
N LYS A 76 -2.11 -7.29 -5.82
CA LYS A 76 -2.68 -8.04 -6.94
C LYS A 76 -2.25 -9.50 -6.86
N ARG A 77 -3.19 -10.39 -6.58
CA ARG A 77 -2.94 -11.81 -6.33
C ARG A 77 -3.08 -12.68 -7.57
N HIS A 78 -3.97 -12.30 -8.47
CA HIS A 78 -4.25 -13.04 -9.69
C HIS A 78 -4.16 -12.12 -10.91
N SER A 79 -3.76 -12.67 -12.05
CA SER A 79 -3.58 -11.89 -13.28
C SER A 79 -4.86 -11.22 -13.79
N ASN A 80 -6.02 -11.79 -13.44
CA ASN A 80 -7.34 -11.26 -13.83
C ASN A 80 -7.95 -10.30 -12.80
N GLU A 81 -7.29 -10.03 -11.68
CA GLU A 81 -7.77 -9.06 -10.71
C GLU A 81 -7.52 -7.63 -11.18
N ASN A 82 -8.52 -6.78 -10.99
CA ASN A 82 -8.36 -5.35 -11.16
C ASN A 82 -8.11 -4.68 -9.80
N VAL A 83 -6.87 -4.71 -9.39
CA VAL A 83 -6.43 -4.19 -8.08
C VAL A 83 -6.66 -2.67 -7.96
N ILE A 84 -6.59 -1.93 -9.06
CA ILE A 84 -6.84 -0.48 -9.08
C ILE A 84 -8.29 -0.19 -8.73
N ASN A 85 -9.24 -0.86 -9.38
CA ASN A 85 -10.66 -0.68 -9.10
C ASN A 85 -11.03 -1.13 -7.69
N GLN A 86 -10.45 -2.23 -7.21
CA GLN A 86 -10.60 -2.64 -5.81
C GLN A 86 -10.10 -1.58 -4.85
N GLY A 87 -8.91 -1.07 -5.08
CA GLY A 87 -8.32 -0.04 -4.25
C GLY A 87 -9.14 1.25 -4.24
N LEU A 88 -9.67 1.66 -5.39
CA LEU A 88 -10.56 2.83 -5.49
C LEU A 88 -11.85 2.64 -4.70
N PHE A 89 -12.42 1.45 -4.73
CA PHE A 89 -13.61 1.12 -3.94
C PHE A 89 -13.33 1.26 -2.43
N TYR A 90 -12.18 0.77 -1.97
CA TYR A 90 -11.78 0.91 -0.57
C TYR A 90 -11.39 2.34 -0.21
N LEU A 91 -10.81 3.08 -1.15
CA LEU A 91 -10.49 4.49 -0.95
C LEU A 91 -11.77 5.32 -0.75
N ASP A 92 -12.81 5.05 -1.53
CA ASP A 92 -14.12 5.67 -1.37
C ASP A 92 -14.71 5.37 0.02
N TRP A 93 -14.66 4.10 0.43
CA TRP A 93 -15.08 3.70 1.78
C TRP A 93 -14.30 4.46 2.87
N LEU A 94 -12.99 4.54 2.74
CA LEU A 94 -12.13 5.19 3.73
C LEU A 94 -12.45 6.67 3.89
N LEU A 95 -12.62 7.37 2.78
CA LEU A 95 -12.96 8.80 2.78
C LEU A 95 -14.35 9.07 3.37
N ASP A 96 -15.25 8.11 3.29
CA ASP A 96 -16.59 8.17 3.88
C ASP A 96 -16.61 7.71 5.36
N HIS A 97 -15.54 7.10 5.86
CA HIS A 97 -15.43 6.55 7.22
C HIS A 97 -14.25 7.17 8.00
N GLN A 98 -14.09 8.48 7.90
CA GLN A 98 -12.94 9.19 8.48
C GLN A 98 -12.87 9.06 10.01
N ALA A 99 -14.03 9.08 10.69
CA ALA A 99 -14.07 8.96 12.14
C ALA A 99 -13.59 7.58 12.62
N GLU A 100 -13.93 6.53 11.89
CA GLU A 100 -13.50 5.16 12.18
C GLU A 100 -11.99 5.01 12.00
N PHE A 101 -11.44 5.55 10.92
CA PHE A 101 -10.00 5.56 10.68
C PHE A 101 -9.25 6.38 11.74
N LYS A 102 -9.77 7.53 12.11
CA LYS A 102 -9.20 8.36 13.19
C LYS A 102 -9.13 7.59 14.50
N LEU A 103 -10.18 6.85 14.85
CA LEU A 103 -10.19 6.02 16.04
C LEU A 103 -9.12 4.92 15.98
N LEU A 104 -8.95 4.28 14.83
CA LEU A 104 -7.89 3.29 14.60
C LEU A 104 -6.50 3.89 14.81
N VAL A 105 -6.24 5.08 14.27
CA VAL A 105 -4.97 5.79 14.46
C VAL A 105 -4.75 6.12 15.93
N MET A 106 -5.80 6.56 16.63
CA MET A 106 -5.74 6.88 18.05
C MET A 106 -5.35 5.66 18.87
N GLU A 107 -5.94 4.51 18.59
CA GLU A 107 -5.67 3.26 19.30
C GLU A 107 -4.27 2.70 19.01
N GLN A 108 -3.80 2.79 17.76
CA GLN A 108 -2.54 2.19 17.33
C GLN A 108 -1.32 3.11 17.52
N ILE A 109 -1.47 4.41 17.38
CA ILE A 109 -0.36 5.36 17.43
C ILE A 109 -0.52 6.35 18.59
N GLY A 110 -1.67 7.02 18.65
CA GLY A 110 -1.94 8.00 19.68
C GLY A 110 -2.84 9.13 19.24
N ARG A 111 -3.34 9.88 20.21
CA ARG A 111 -4.33 10.94 20.01
C ARG A 111 -3.79 12.11 19.19
N GLU A 112 -2.57 12.54 19.46
CA GLU A 112 -1.95 13.69 18.79
C GLU A 112 -1.84 13.45 17.28
N VAL A 113 -1.38 12.27 16.89
CA VAL A 113 -1.28 11.88 15.48
C VAL A 113 -2.67 11.77 14.84
N ALA A 114 -3.63 11.19 15.56
CA ALA A 114 -5.01 11.05 15.07
C ALA A 114 -5.68 12.41 14.80
N GLU A 115 -5.36 13.42 15.58
CA GLU A 115 -5.87 14.78 15.38
C GLU A 115 -5.21 15.53 14.22
N SER A 116 -4.09 15.03 13.71
CA SER A 116 -3.26 15.66 12.66
C SER A 116 -3.37 14.95 11.30
N ILE A 117 -4.37 14.12 11.08
CA ILE A 117 -4.54 13.38 9.83
C ILE A 117 -4.78 14.33 8.65
N GLU A 118 -3.98 14.17 7.59
CA GLU A 118 -4.06 14.93 6.36
C GLU A 118 -4.82 14.14 5.28
N TRP A 119 -6.12 14.31 5.24
CA TRP A 119 -7.01 13.58 4.32
C TRP A 119 -6.80 13.93 2.85
N GLY A 120 -6.39 15.17 2.55
CA GLY A 120 -6.13 15.62 1.19
C GLY A 120 -5.01 14.86 0.48
N GLY A 121 -4.11 14.25 1.22
CA GLY A 121 -3.01 13.44 0.70
C GLY A 121 -3.25 11.94 0.78
N THR A 122 -4.47 11.48 1.01
CA THR A 122 -4.80 10.05 1.06
C THR A 122 -4.33 9.33 -0.19
N ARG A 123 -3.64 8.20 -0.03
CA ARG A 123 -2.99 7.47 -1.12
C ARG A 123 -3.45 6.02 -1.22
N LEU A 124 -3.43 5.52 -2.45
CA LEU A 124 -3.58 4.10 -2.77
C LEU A 124 -2.27 3.59 -3.37
N ILE A 125 -1.71 2.54 -2.80
CA ILE A 125 -0.55 1.83 -3.34
C ILE A 125 -1.03 0.46 -3.80
N CYS A 126 -0.83 0.17 -5.09
CA CYS A 126 -1.12 -1.15 -5.67
C CYS A 126 0.19 -1.89 -5.92
N ILE A 127 0.33 -3.08 -5.35
CA ILE A 127 1.54 -3.89 -5.46
C ILE A 127 1.24 -5.14 -6.28
N ALA A 128 2.02 -5.39 -7.32
CA ALA A 128 1.86 -6.53 -8.21
C ALA A 128 3.21 -6.99 -8.76
N SER A 129 3.25 -8.21 -9.28
CA SER A 129 4.42 -8.69 -10.02
C SER A 129 4.60 -7.92 -11.34
N ASP A 130 3.51 -7.49 -11.95
CA ASP A 130 3.54 -6.64 -13.14
C ASP A 130 2.24 -5.87 -13.32
N PHE A 131 2.32 -4.76 -14.06
CA PHE A 131 1.20 -3.95 -14.53
C PHE A 131 1.31 -3.78 -16.04
N ASN A 132 0.20 -3.79 -16.74
CA ASN A 132 0.18 -3.56 -18.17
C ASN A 132 0.10 -2.05 -18.49
N LYS A 133 0.26 -1.73 -19.79
CA LYS A 133 0.21 -0.34 -20.25
C LYS A 133 -1.13 0.35 -19.97
N TYR A 134 -2.22 -0.40 -19.91
CA TYR A 134 -3.55 0.14 -19.61
C TYR A 134 -3.68 0.52 -18.16
N ASP A 135 -3.10 -0.26 -17.25
CA ASP A 135 -3.04 0.05 -15.82
C ASP A 135 -2.27 1.35 -15.58
N GLU A 136 -1.07 1.46 -16.15
CA GLU A 136 -0.21 2.63 -16.03
C GLU A 136 -0.89 3.89 -16.59
N HIS A 137 -1.55 3.77 -17.72
CA HIS A 137 -2.28 4.87 -18.35
C HIS A 137 -3.52 5.28 -17.54
N ALA A 138 -4.29 4.32 -17.06
CA ALA A 138 -5.49 4.57 -16.25
C ALA A 138 -5.17 5.38 -15.00
N VAL A 139 -4.08 5.05 -14.30
CA VAL A 139 -3.66 5.76 -13.10
C VAL A 139 -3.38 7.24 -13.37
N GLN A 140 -2.82 7.57 -14.54
CA GLN A 140 -2.57 8.95 -14.95
C GLN A 140 -3.86 9.75 -15.20
N GLN A 141 -4.95 9.08 -15.58
CA GLN A 141 -6.23 9.71 -15.88
C GLN A 141 -7.14 9.86 -14.66
N ILE A 142 -6.86 9.14 -13.59
CA ILE A 142 -7.67 9.17 -12.37
C ILE A 142 -7.17 10.28 -11.45
N ASN A 143 -8.08 11.16 -11.02
CA ASN A 143 -7.74 12.27 -10.11
C ASN A 143 -7.68 11.78 -8.65
N ARG A 144 -6.74 10.88 -8.36
CA ARG A 144 -6.43 10.36 -7.02
C ARG A 144 -4.94 10.05 -6.95
N ASN A 145 -4.38 9.99 -5.75
CA ASN A 145 -3.00 9.60 -5.53
C ASN A 145 -2.88 8.07 -5.56
N ILE A 146 -2.53 7.53 -6.71
CA ILE A 146 -2.37 6.10 -6.93
C ILE A 146 -0.93 5.82 -7.36
N GLU A 147 -0.27 4.92 -6.64
CA GLU A 147 1.07 4.47 -6.97
C GLU A 147 1.04 2.98 -7.35
N LEU A 148 1.72 2.64 -8.42
CA LEU A 148 1.89 1.25 -8.86
C LEU A 148 3.31 0.81 -8.53
N MET A 149 3.44 -0.27 -7.77
CA MET A 149 4.73 -0.85 -7.38
C MET A 149 4.85 -2.28 -7.87
N ARG A 150 5.94 -2.59 -8.55
CA ARG A 150 6.26 -3.97 -8.94
C ARG A 150 7.19 -4.60 -7.92
N TYR A 151 6.99 -5.89 -7.66
CA TYR A 151 7.91 -6.69 -6.89
C TYR A 151 8.50 -7.83 -7.74
N ARG A 152 9.67 -8.27 -7.36
CA ARG A 152 10.33 -9.44 -7.95
C ARG A 152 10.99 -10.28 -6.88
#